data_86f91a0e93ac1571b5e54585bb58e7cd
#
_entry.id   86f91a0e93ac1571b5e54585bb58e7cd
#
_cell.length_a   1.000
_cell.length_b   1.000
_cell.length_c   1.000
_cell.angle_alpha   90.00
_cell.angle_beta   90.00
_cell.angle_gamma   90.00
#
_symmetry.space_group_name_H-M   'P 1'
#
loop_
_entity.id
_entity.type
_entity.pdbx_description
1 polymer ?
#
loop_
_entity_poly.entity_id
_entity_poly.type
_entity_poly.pdbx_seq_one_letter_code
_entity_poly.pdbx_strand_id
1 'polypeptide(L)'
;MSVGVVGYGAYVPRKRIKTEEIARVWKKDGDKIAKSLGVKEKALGSWDEDTATISVEAARLALEVAGIDSLDIGAVYVGSESHPYAVKTTSSIVAEAINTGTDLMAADLEFACKAGTAGLQICYALSKAKMVQYGLAIGADTAQGRPGDALEFTAGSGGAAFIIGDKKDEIIAEINDTCSFTTDTPDFWRRQHAEFPMHAGRFTGEPAYFRHVISASKEMMKKAKMKPEDFDYAVFHQPNGKFPVRAAKILGFPYEKIEQGLMTPKIGNTYSGASMVGLASVLDVAKSGEKILVTSYGSGAGSDSFILTATENIKKKRAKIPLLKAIEEKEYVDYAEYIIHRKKMKTLH
;
A
#
# COMPACT_ATOMS: atom_id res chain seq x y z
N MET A 1 24.37 10.53 -7.35
CA MET A 1 23.69 9.52 -8.19
C MET A 1 22.23 9.57 -7.80
N SER A 2 21.34 9.86 -8.74
CA SER A 2 19.89 9.85 -8.52
C SER A 2 19.37 8.44 -8.64
N VAL A 3 18.52 8.02 -7.71
CA VAL A 3 17.76 6.77 -7.77
C VAL A 3 16.31 7.12 -7.49
N GLY A 4 15.38 6.51 -8.20
CA GLY A 4 13.97 6.84 -8.03
C GLY A 4 13.03 5.88 -8.73
N VAL A 5 11.77 6.26 -8.68
CA VAL A 5 10.67 5.54 -9.34
C VAL A 5 10.79 5.76 -10.86
N VAL A 6 10.86 4.68 -11.61
CA VAL A 6 10.87 4.64 -13.08
C VAL A 6 9.47 4.33 -13.62
N GLY A 7 8.72 3.51 -12.89
CA GLY A 7 7.35 3.15 -13.19
C GLY A 7 6.59 2.76 -11.94
N TYR A 8 5.28 2.90 -11.99
CA TYR A 8 4.37 2.53 -10.89
C TYR A 8 3.07 1.96 -11.47
N GLY A 9 2.41 1.14 -10.69
CA GLY A 9 1.09 0.63 -10.99
C GLY A 9 0.33 0.28 -9.72
N ALA A 10 -0.97 0.47 -9.72
CA ALA A 10 -1.83 0.07 -8.62
C ALA A 10 -3.03 -0.71 -9.16
N TYR A 11 -3.36 -1.80 -8.49
CA TYR A 11 -4.51 -2.62 -8.82
C TYR A 11 -5.43 -2.78 -7.61
N VAL A 12 -6.70 -2.53 -7.82
CA VAL A 12 -7.76 -2.69 -6.82
C VAL A 12 -8.87 -3.53 -7.45
N PRO A 13 -9.21 -4.69 -6.87
CA PRO A 13 -10.32 -5.52 -7.36
C PRO A 13 -11.62 -4.74 -7.57
N ARG A 14 -12.44 -5.18 -8.52
CA ARG A 14 -13.69 -4.46 -8.88
C ARG A 14 -14.81 -4.63 -7.86
N LYS A 15 -14.86 -5.78 -7.17
CA LYS A 15 -15.92 -6.06 -6.17
C LYS A 15 -15.80 -5.14 -4.96
N ARG A 16 -16.96 -4.67 -4.51
CA ARG A 16 -17.12 -3.78 -3.34
C ARG A 16 -18.23 -4.27 -2.44
N ILE A 17 -17.99 -4.14 -1.13
CA ILE A 17 -19.09 -4.24 -0.16
C ILE A 17 -19.19 -2.92 0.62
N LYS A 18 -20.43 -2.43 0.80
CA LYS A 18 -20.69 -1.22 1.57
C LYS A 18 -20.60 -1.51 3.08
N THR A 19 -20.07 -0.56 3.85
CA THR A 19 -20.09 -0.60 5.33
C THR A 19 -21.50 -0.83 5.87
N GLU A 20 -22.51 -0.21 5.23
CA GLU A 20 -23.93 -0.36 5.56
C GLU A 20 -24.41 -1.80 5.42
N GLU A 21 -24.03 -2.51 4.35
CA GLU A 21 -24.40 -3.91 4.11
C GLU A 21 -23.82 -4.84 5.18
N ILE A 22 -22.55 -4.66 5.57
CA ILE A 22 -21.93 -5.41 6.67
C ILE A 22 -22.68 -5.11 7.97
N ALA A 23 -22.95 -3.84 8.27
CA ALA A 23 -23.62 -3.40 9.49
C ALA A 23 -25.04 -3.96 9.60
N ARG A 24 -25.77 -4.07 8.49
CA ARG A 24 -27.13 -4.65 8.41
C ARG A 24 -27.15 -6.06 8.99
N VAL A 25 -26.18 -6.89 8.62
CA VAL A 25 -26.11 -8.29 9.08
C VAL A 25 -25.86 -8.37 10.58
N TRP A 26 -25.02 -7.49 11.11
CA TRP A 26 -24.68 -7.43 12.54
C TRP A 26 -25.65 -6.57 13.36
N LYS A 27 -26.77 -6.11 12.77
CA LYS A 27 -27.77 -5.24 13.42
C LYS A 27 -27.10 -4.00 14.05
N LYS A 28 -26.11 -3.42 13.35
CA LYS A 28 -25.39 -2.21 13.75
C LYS A 28 -25.81 -1.03 12.87
N ASP A 29 -25.55 0.19 13.37
CA ASP A 29 -25.76 1.43 12.63
C ASP A 29 -24.63 1.65 11.64
N GLY A 30 -24.90 1.39 10.33
CA GLY A 30 -23.91 1.49 9.26
C GLY A 30 -23.40 2.91 9.04
N ASP A 31 -24.27 3.91 9.10
CA ASP A 31 -23.90 5.32 8.95
C ASP A 31 -22.96 5.79 10.07
N LYS A 32 -23.27 5.40 11.30
CA LYS A 32 -22.44 5.71 12.47
C LYS A 32 -21.06 5.07 12.36
N ILE A 33 -21.01 3.80 11.90
CA ILE A 33 -19.75 3.08 11.69
C ILE A 33 -18.94 3.74 10.55
N ALA A 34 -19.57 3.99 9.39
CA ALA A 34 -18.91 4.64 8.26
C ALA A 34 -18.34 6.01 8.63
N LYS A 35 -19.09 6.82 9.36
CA LYS A 35 -18.62 8.12 9.89
C LYS A 35 -17.49 7.97 10.90
N SER A 36 -17.56 7.01 11.81
CA SER A 36 -16.55 6.75 12.82
C SER A 36 -15.22 6.29 12.23
N LEU A 37 -15.25 5.35 11.30
CA LEU A 37 -14.06 4.79 10.65
C LEU A 37 -13.58 5.62 9.46
N GLY A 38 -14.46 6.45 8.87
CA GLY A 38 -14.17 7.14 7.61
C GLY A 38 -14.07 6.19 6.43
N VAL A 39 -14.81 5.06 6.45
CA VAL A 39 -14.83 4.04 5.39
C VAL A 39 -16.27 3.80 4.97
N LYS A 40 -16.58 4.08 3.71
CA LYS A 40 -17.93 3.88 3.15
C LYS A 40 -18.12 2.50 2.54
N GLU A 41 -17.06 2.03 1.91
CA GLU A 41 -17.02 0.74 1.21
C GLU A 41 -15.59 0.22 1.18
N LYS A 42 -15.43 -1.06 0.90
CA LYS A 42 -14.11 -1.68 0.75
C LYS A 42 -14.06 -2.61 -0.46
N ALA A 43 -12.86 -2.72 -1.04
CA ALA A 43 -12.58 -3.63 -2.13
C ALA A 43 -12.43 -5.08 -1.64
N LEU A 44 -12.84 -6.02 -2.47
CA LEU A 44 -12.79 -7.46 -2.22
C LEU A 44 -12.17 -8.16 -3.41
N GLY A 45 -11.25 -9.10 -3.15
CA GLY A 45 -10.81 -10.02 -4.21
C GLY A 45 -11.96 -10.91 -4.68
N SER A 46 -12.06 -11.15 -5.98
CA SER A 46 -12.91 -12.16 -6.57
C SER A 46 -12.36 -13.57 -6.30
N TRP A 47 -13.03 -14.61 -6.81
CA TRP A 47 -12.61 -16.00 -6.60
C TRP A 47 -11.20 -16.32 -7.12
N ASP A 48 -10.81 -15.66 -8.20
CA ASP A 48 -9.55 -15.77 -8.92
C ASP A 48 -8.53 -14.70 -8.51
N GLU A 49 -8.87 -13.87 -7.52
CA GLU A 49 -8.01 -12.80 -7.05
C GLU A 49 -7.49 -13.05 -5.63
N ASP A 50 -6.17 -13.10 -5.51
CA ASP A 50 -5.44 -13.16 -4.26
C ASP A 50 -4.28 -12.15 -4.26
N THR A 51 -3.46 -12.16 -3.24
CA THR A 51 -2.29 -11.27 -3.16
C THR A 51 -1.32 -11.47 -4.31
N ALA A 52 -1.16 -12.68 -4.83
CA ALA A 52 -0.25 -12.93 -5.95
C ALA A 52 -0.80 -12.34 -7.25
N THR A 53 -2.07 -12.55 -7.56
CA THR A 53 -2.69 -12.02 -8.78
C THR A 53 -2.80 -10.50 -8.75
N ILE A 54 -3.14 -9.90 -7.60
CA ILE A 54 -3.11 -8.44 -7.39
C ILE A 54 -1.69 -7.89 -7.62
N SER A 55 -0.67 -8.57 -7.11
CA SER A 55 0.73 -8.18 -7.29
C SER A 55 1.16 -8.25 -8.75
N VAL A 56 0.73 -9.28 -9.50
CA VAL A 56 1.00 -9.42 -10.95
C VAL A 56 0.38 -8.26 -11.73
N GLU A 57 -0.88 -7.95 -11.48
CA GLU A 57 -1.56 -6.86 -12.20
C GLU A 57 -0.93 -5.49 -11.88
N ALA A 58 -0.60 -5.23 -10.61
CA ALA A 58 0.10 -4.01 -10.23
C ALA A 58 1.49 -3.92 -10.88
N ALA A 59 2.22 -5.04 -10.97
CA ALA A 59 3.53 -5.10 -11.63
C ALA A 59 3.45 -4.87 -13.15
N ARG A 60 2.44 -5.43 -13.83
CA ARG A 60 2.18 -5.20 -15.26
C ARG A 60 1.90 -3.73 -15.56
N LEU A 61 1.07 -3.09 -14.73
CA LEU A 61 0.81 -1.65 -14.84
C LEU A 61 2.09 -0.81 -14.60
N ALA A 62 2.92 -1.22 -13.64
CA ALA A 62 4.19 -0.55 -13.37
C ALA A 62 5.17 -0.68 -14.56
N LEU A 63 5.24 -1.84 -15.20
CA LEU A 63 6.03 -2.07 -16.41
C LEU A 63 5.52 -1.23 -17.59
N GLU A 64 4.20 -1.13 -17.76
CA GLU A 64 3.59 -0.30 -18.80
C GLU A 64 3.99 1.18 -18.65
N VAL A 65 3.94 1.70 -17.43
CA VAL A 65 4.35 3.09 -17.13
C VAL A 65 5.87 3.26 -17.31
N ALA A 66 6.66 2.30 -16.85
CA ALA A 66 8.12 2.35 -16.97
C ALA A 66 8.59 2.31 -18.43
N GLY A 67 7.93 1.49 -19.28
CA GLY A 67 8.32 1.27 -20.67
C GLY A 67 9.69 0.61 -20.80
N ILE A 68 10.06 -0.28 -19.87
CA ILE A 68 11.29 -1.06 -19.85
C ILE A 68 11.01 -2.53 -20.21
N ASP A 69 12.04 -3.27 -20.57
CA ASP A 69 11.95 -4.72 -20.69
C ASP A 69 11.91 -5.37 -19.29
N SER A 70 11.00 -6.30 -19.08
CA SER A 70 10.93 -7.05 -17.82
C SER A 70 12.17 -7.90 -17.55
N LEU A 71 12.91 -8.28 -18.57
CA LEU A 71 14.20 -8.98 -18.46
C LEU A 71 15.29 -8.15 -17.79
N ASP A 72 15.15 -6.83 -17.74
CA ASP A 72 16.08 -5.92 -17.07
C ASP A 72 15.83 -5.82 -15.55
N ILE A 73 14.76 -6.44 -15.03
CA ILE A 73 14.45 -6.47 -13.60
C ILE A 73 15.36 -7.50 -12.92
N GLY A 74 16.26 -7.03 -12.07
CA GLY A 74 17.20 -7.87 -11.30
C GLY A 74 16.77 -8.16 -9.87
N ALA A 75 15.66 -7.57 -9.39
CA ALA A 75 15.13 -7.86 -8.05
C ALA A 75 13.61 -7.72 -7.99
N VAL A 76 12.93 -8.63 -7.27
CA VAL A 76 11.49 -8.59 -7.00
C VAL A 76 11.24 -8.85 -5.51
N TYR A 77 10.61 -7.91 -4.83
CA TYR A 77 10.21 -8.03 -3.43
C TYR A 77 8.70 -7.78 -3.29
N VAL A 78 8.00 -8.74 -2.66
CA VAL A 78 6.58 -8.63 -2.36
C VAL A 78 6.37 -8.55 -0.86
N GLY A 79 5.83 -7.45 -0.38
CA GLY A 79 5.43 -7.27 1.02
C GLY A 79 3.93 -7.53 1.20
N SER A 80 3.57 -8.40 2.14
CA SER A 80 2.17 -8.76 2.42
C SER A 80 2.00 -9.37 3.80
N GLU A 81 0.77 -9.29 4.34
CA GLU A 81 0.30 -10.06 5.51
C GLU A 81 -0.60 -11.25 5.11
N SER A 82 -0.87 -11.41 3.80
CA SER A 82 -1.81 -12.37 3.25
C SER A 82 -1.27 -13.08 2.02
N HIS A 83 0.01 -13.49 2.07
CA HIS A 83 0.60 -14.35 1.05
C HIS A 83 -0.25 -15.61 0.86
N PRO A 84 -0.50 -16.07 -0.39
CA PRO A 84 -1.36 -17.24 -0.64
C PRO A 84 -0.76 -18.53 -0.10
N TYR A 85 0.57 -18.60 0.08
CA TYR A 85 1.28 -19.77 0.58
C TYR A 85 2.12 -19.41 1.80
N ALA A 86 2.13 -20.31 2.79
CA ALA A 86 3.02 -20.19 3.94
C ALA A 86 4.48 -20.49 3.58
N VAL A 87 4.70 -21.38 2.61
CA VAL A 87 6.01 -21.75 2.06
C VAL A 87 5.89 -21.89 0.56
N LYS A 88 6.23 -20.90 -0.17
CA LYS A 88 6.39 -20.68 -1.60
C LYS A 88 6.25 -19.19 -1.84
N THR A 89 7.29 -18.59 -2.41
CA THR A 89 7.35 -17.14 -2.55
C THR A 89 6.34 -16.60 -3.56
N THR A 90 5.64 -15.56 -3.19
CA THR A 90 4.78 -14.76 -4.07
C THR A 90 5.62 -14.03 -5.11
N SER A 91 6.79 -13.53 -4.71
CA SER A 91 7.72 -12.83 -5.58
C SER A 91 8.16 -13.66 -6.79
N SER A 92 8.39 -14.97 -6.63
CA SER A 92 8.71 -15.85 -7.76
C SER A 92 7.52 -16.09 -8.69
N ILE A 93 6.30 -16.11 -8.16
CA ILE A 93 5.07 -16.18 -8.98
C ILE A 93 4.92 -14.92 -9.83
N VAL A 94 5.14 -13.75 -9.22
CA VAL A 94 5.09 -12.46 -9.93
C VAL A 94 6.16 -12.41 -11.00
N ALA A 95 7.41 -12.75 -10.66
CA ALA A 95 8.54 -12.76 -11.59
C ALA A 95 8.25 -13.59 -12.84
N GLU A 96 7.78 -14.82 -12.68
CA GLU A 96 7.37 -15.70 -13.78
C GLU A 96 6.23 -15.09 -14.60
N ALA A 97 5.18 -14.57 -13.93
CA ALA A 97 4.00 -14.02 -14.60
C ALA A 97 4.27 -12.75 -15.43
N ILE A 98 5.32 -11.99 -15.10
CA ILE A 98 5.75 -10.81 -15.85
C ILE A 98 6.98 -11.09 -16.74
N ASN A 99 7.43 -12.34 -16.77
CA ASN A 99 8.53 -12.81 -17.61
C ASN A 99 9.86 -12.08 -17.33
N THR A 100 10.29 -12.03 -16.06
CA THR A 100 11.65 -11.58 -15.73
C THR A 100 12.68 -12.67 -16.10
N GLY A 101 13.96 -12.30 -16.14
CA GLY A 101 15.03 -13.29 -16.25
C GLY A 101 15.14 -14.18 -14.99
N THR A 102 16.00 -15.20 -15.06
CA THR A 102 16.26 -16.12 -13.93
C THR A 102 17.42 -15.69 -13.04
N ASP A 103 18.27 -14.76 -13.48
CA ASP A 103 19.26 -14.09 -12.64
C ASP A 103 18.56 -12.97 -11.85
N LEU A 104 17.90 -13.36 -10.76
CA LEU A 104 16.94 -12.52 -10.06
C LEU A 104 17.03 -12.71 -8.55
N MET A 105 17.19 -11.61 -7.83
CA MET A 105 17.00 -11.57 -6.37
C MET A 105 15.51 -11.51 -6.06
N ALA A 106 14.96 -12.47 -5.33
CA ALA A 106 13.53 -12.50 -5.01
C ALA A 106 13.28 -12.92 -3.57
N ALA A 107 12.39 -12.20 -2.87
CA ALA A 107 11.93 -12.57 -1.55
C ALA A 107 10.57 -11.96 -1.22
N ASP A 108 9.81 -12.67 -0.39
CA ASP A 108 8.63 -12.13 0.26
C ASP A 108 9.02 -11.49 1.59
N LEU A 109 8.32 -10.42 1.96
CA LEU A 109 8.60 -9.63 3.14
C LEU A 109 7.37 -9.61 4.05
N GLU A 110 7.59 -9.83 5.34
CA GLU A 110 6.58 -9.74 6.38
C GLU A 110 6.99 -8.69 7.41
N PHE A 111 6.37 -7.54 7.37
CA PHE A 111 6.40 -6.53 8.42
C PHE A 111 5.08 -5.78 8.44
N ALA A 112 4.01 -6.57 8.59
CA ALA A 112 2.66 -6.04 8.58
C ALA A 112 2.44 -5.03 7.43
N CYS A 113 1.71 -3.97 7.66
CA CYS A 113 1.33 -3.01 6.62
C CYS A 113 2.50 -2.16 6.05
N LYS A 114 3.73 -2.25 6.58
CA LYS A 114 4.91 -1.59 5.99
C LYS A 114 5.80 -2.51 5.14
N ALA A 115 5.44 -3.78 5.00
CA ALA A 115 6.25 -4.75 4.27
C ALA A 115 6.55 -4.29 2.82
N GLY A 116 5.58 -3.68 2.13
CA GLY A 116 5.78 -3.15 0.78
C GLY A 116 6.80 -2.00 0.73
N THR A 117 6.77 -1.08 1.71
CA THR A 117 7.75 0.03 1.76
C THR A 117 9.14 -0.42 2.19
N ALA A 118 9.25 -1.50 2.96
CA ALA A 118 10.54 -2.15 3.21
C ALA A 118 11.15 -2.68 1.91
N GLY A 119 10.35 -3.31 1.03
CA GLY A 119 10.75 -3.70 -0.32
C GLY A 119 11.22 -2.50 -1.15
N LEU A 120 10.52 -1.36 -1.04
CA LEU A 120 10.92 -0.12 -1.72
C LEU A 120 12.29 0.38 -1.26
N GLN A 121 12.59 0.33 0.06
CA GLN A 121 13.92 0.68 0.58
C GLN A 121 15.01 -0.27 0.09
N ILE A 122 14.72 -1.58 0.03
CA ILE A 122 15.66 -2.60 -0.47
C ILE A 122 15.95 -2.33 -1.95
N CYS A 123 14.94 -2.15 -2.80
CA CYS A 123 15.14 -1.84 -4.22
C CYS A 123 15.91 -0.53 -4.43
N TYR A 124 15.62 0.51 -3.63
CA TYR A 124 16.39 1.74 -3.63
C TYR A 124 17.88 1.52 -3.31
N ALA A 125 18.17 0.73 -2.26
CA ALA A 125 19.54 0.43 -1.87
C ALA A 125 20.28 -0.40 -2.92
N LEU A 126 19.63 -1.42 -3.51
CA LEU A 126 20.22 -2.26 -4.56
C LEU A 126 20.54 -1.45 -5.83
N SER A 127 19.61 -0.60 -6.28
CA SER A 127 19.86 0.31 -7.42
C SER A 127 20.97 1.30 -7.12
N LYS A 128 20.99 1.86 -5.91
CA LYS A 128 22.04 2.81 -5.49
C LYS A 128 23.43 2.15 -5.42
N ALA A 129 23.48 0.89 -5.02
CA ALA A 129 24.70 0.08 -5.01
C ALA A 129 25.07 -0.50 -6.39
N LYS A 130 24.25 -0.27 -7.42
CA LYS A 130 24.39 -0.84 -8.78
C LYS A 130 24.44 -2.37 -8.81
N MET A 131 23.79 -3.02 -7.86
CA MET A 131 23.65 -4.47 -7.83
C MET A 131 22.60 -4.96 -8.83
N VAL A 132 21.60 -4.12 -9.11
CA VAL A 132 20.54 -4.38 -10.11
C VAL A 132 20.31 -3.13 -10.95
N GLN A 133 19.89 -3.32 -12.21
CA GLN A 133 19.49 -2.21 -13.07
C GLN A 133 18.12 -1.67 -12.61
N TYR A 134 17.16 -2.57 -12.40
CA TYR A 134 15.87 -2.23 -11.83
C TYR A 134 15.49 -3.20 -10.72
N GLY A 135 14.88 -2.66 -9.65
CA GLY A 135 14.24 -3.42 -8.59
C GLY A 135 12.73 -3.17 -8.60
N LEU A 136 11.93 -4.22 -8.47
CA LEU A 136 10.49 -4.17 -8.36
C LEU A 136 10.06 -4.40 -6.92
N ALA A 137 9.45 -3.39 -6.31
CA ALA A 137 8.88 -3.45 -4.97
C ALA A 137 7.36 -3.44 -5.04
N ILE A 138 6.71 -4.39 -4.38
CA ILE A 138 5.25 -4.54 -4.37
C ILE A 138 4.75 -4.59 -2.94
N GLY A 139 3.65 -3.90 -2.67
CA GLY A 139 2.86 -4.05 -1.46
C GLY A 139 1.42 -4.39 -1.86
N ALA A 140 0.93 -5.55 -1.45
CA ALA A 140 -0.41 -6.01 -1.79
C ALA A 140 -1.00 -6.90 -0.69
N ASP A 141 -2.31 -6.80 -0.48
CA ASP A 141 -3.03 -7.66 0.45
C ASP A 141 -4.46 -7.95 -0.01
N THR A 142 -4.94 -9.13 0.39
CA THR A 142 -6.34 -9.52 0.43
C THR A 142 -6.78 -9.67 1.88
N ALA A 143 -6.64 -8.60 2.64
CA ALA A 143 -6.74 -8.58 4.09
C ALA A 143 -8.12 -9.01 4.62
N GLN A 144 -8.13 -9.63 5.78
CA GLN A 144 -9.33 -10.18 6.40
C GLN A 144 -9.51 -9.73 7.84
N GLY A 145 -10.72 -9.25 8.16
CA GLY A 145 -11.19 -9.07 9.53
C GLY A 145 -12.09 -10.24 9.96
N ARG A 146 -12.09 -10.54 11.27
CA ARG A 146 -13.06 -11.49 11.84
C ARG A 146 -14.47 -10.98 11.60
N PRO A 147 -15.42 -11.82 11.17
CA PRO A 147 -16.83 -11.44 11.06
C PRO A 147 -17.35 -10.80 12.35
N GLY A 148 -17.99 -9.63 12.22
CA GLY A 148 -18.49 -8.81 13.34
C GLY A 148 -17.46 -7.94 14.08
N ASP A 149 -16.17 -8.07 13.78
CA ASP A 149 -15.11 -7.23 14.33
C ASP A 149 -15.02 -5.86 13.62
N ALA A 150 -14.36 -4.87 14.25
CA ALA A 150 -14.12 -3.57 13.64
C ALA A 150 -13.27 -3.67 12.36
N LEU A 151 -12.34 -4.61 12.29
CA LEU A 151 -11.49 -4.85 11.12
C LEU A 151 -12.29 -5.35 9.90
N GLU A 152 -13.42 -6.03 10.10
CA GLU A 152 -14.27 -6.44 8.98
C GLU A 152 -14.76 -5.25 8.16
N PHE A 153 -14.99 -4.10 8.79
CA PHE A 153 -15.45 -2.88 8.12
C PHE A 153 -14.34 -2.14 7.36
N THR A 154 -13.09 -2.38 7.69
CA THR A 154 -11.96 -1.62 7.13
C THR A 154 -11.03 -2.44 6.24
N ALA A 155 -10.88 -3.74 6.48
CA ALA A 155 -9.95 -4.60 5.74
C ALA A 155 -10.38 -4.76 4.27
N GLY A 156 -9.58 -4.18 3.36
CA GLY A 156 -9.81 -4.19 1.92
C GLY A 156 -8.74 -4.98 1.16
N SER A 157 -8.96 -5.17 -0.15
CA SER A 157 -8.03 -5.83 -1.07
C SER A 157 -7.49 -4.85 -2.09
N GLY A 158 -6.20 -4.97 -2.41
CA GLY A 158 -5.53 -4.14 -3.41
C GLY A 158 -4.03 -4.07 -3.17
N GLY A 159 -3.32 -3.51 -4.12
CA GLY A 159 -1.88 -3.36 -4.03
C GLY A 159 -1.31 -2.35 -5.03
N ALA A 160 -0.03 -2.05 -4.86
CA ALA A 160 0.73 -1.25 -5.80
C ALA A 160 2.16 -1.76 -5.94
N ALA A 161 2.73 -1.52 -7.11
CA ALA A 161 4.07 -1.90 -7.51
C ALA A 161 4.86 -0.67 -7.98
N PHE A 162 6.15 -0.64 -7.67
CA PHE A 162 7.07 0.42 -8.05
C PHE A 162 8.35 -0.18 -8.61
N ILE A 163 8.74 0.27 -9.78
CA ILE A 163 10.03 -0.06 -10.40
C ILE A 163 11.02 1.04 -10.06
N ILE A 164 12.13 0.67 -9.45
CA ILE A 164 13.18 1.57 -8.99
C ILE A 164 14.42 1.38 -9.83
N GLY A 165 14.99 2.48 -10.30
CA GLY A 165 16.21 2.49 -11.12
C GLY A 165 17.01 3.77 -10.94
N ASP A 166 18.19 3.85 -11.60
CA ASP A 166 19.14 4.95 -11.47
C ASP A 166 19.37 5.73 -12.78
N LYS A 167 18.70 5.38 -13.87
CA LYS A 167 18.78 6.13 -15.13
C LYS A 167 17.98 7.41 -15.06
N LYS A 168 18.67 8.55 -15.03
CA LYS A 168 18.08 9.86 -14.79
C LYS A 168 16.96 10.24 -15.78
N ASP A 169 17.08 9.84 -17.02
CA ASP A 169 16.11 10.09 -18.10
C ASP A 169 14.85 9.20 -18.01
N GLU A 170 14.85 8.20 -17.15
CA GLU A 170 13.73 7.31 -16.90
C GLU A 170 13.00 7.60 -15.58
N ILE A 171 13.68 8.21 -14.59
CA ILE A 171 13.12 8.50 -13.27
C ILE A 171 11.99 9.52 -13.37
N ILE A 172 10.79 9.14 -12.93
CA ILE A 172 9.60 10.00 -12.86
C ILE A 172 9.45 10.68 -11.51
N ALA A 173 9.98 10.06 -10.44
CA ALA A 173 10.06 10.65 -9.11
C ALA A 173 11.36 10.19 -8.43
N GLU A 174 12.25 11.14 -8.13
CA GLU A 174 13.50 10.85 -7.43
C GLU A 174 13.23 10.58 -5.95
N ILE A 175 13.81 9.51 -5.40
CA ILE A 175 13.81 9.26 -3.96
C ILE A 175 14.98 10.03 -3.37
N ASN A 176 14.69 11.16 -2.76
CA ASN A 176 15.73 12.05 -2.20
C ASN A 176 16.35 11.47 -0.94
N ASP A 177 15.51 10.88 -0.06
CA ASP A 177 15.96 10.27 1.18
C ASP A 177 14.91 9.32 1.76
N THR A 178 15.34 8.46 2.69
CA THR A 178 14.49 7.57 3.45
C THR A 178 15.02 7.35 4.87
N CYS A 179 14.13 7.08 5.81
CA CYS A 179 14.46 6.66 7.17
C CYS A 179 13.40 5.70 7.72
N SER A 180 13.74 5.03 8.83
CA SER A 180 12.81 4.12 9.52
C SER A 180 12.79 4.42 11.01
N PHE A 181 11.64 4.13 11.65
CA PHE A 181 11.47 4.15 13.09
C PHE A 181 10.83 2.83 13.52
N THR A 182 11.57 1.99 14.24
CA THR A 182 11.16 0.62 14.57
C THR A 182 11.26 0.38 16.07
N THR A 183 10.26 -0.29 16.63
CA THR A 183 10.21 -0.76 18.01
C THR A 183 9.55 -2.14 18.06
N ASP A 184 9.62 -2.82 19.20
CA ASP A 184 8.72 -3.93 19.50
C ASP A 184 7.47 -3.38 20.21
N THR A 185 6.32 -3.40 19.52
CA THR A 185 5.05 -2.86 20.03
C THR A 185 3.91 -3.83 19.73
N PRO A 186 3.32 -4.50 20.74
CA PRO A 186 2.32 -5.55 20.53
C PRO A 186 0.91 -4.95 20.33
N ASP A 187 0.68 -4.24 19.25
CA ASP A 187 -0.59 -3.56 18.94
C ASP A 187 -1.54 -4.40 18.07
N PHE A 188 -0.98 -5.22 17.16
CA PHE A 188 -1.71 -6.06 16.25
C PHE A 188 -0.82 -7.24 15.84
N TRP A 189 -1.35 -8.45 15.82
CA TRP A 189 -0.60 -9.67 15.48
C TRP A 189 -1.51 -10.79 15.02
N ARG A 190 -0.97 -11.75 14.29
CA ARG A 190 -1.61 -13.03 13.98
C ARG A 190 -0.64 -14.15 14.24
N ARG A 191 -0.94 -15.01 15.20
CA ARG A 191 -0.13 -16.21 15.45
C ARG A 191 -0.29 -17.23 14.33
N GLN A 192 0.71 -18.06 14.13
CA GLN A 192 0.63 -19.20 13.22
C GLN A 192 -0.64 -20.03 13.52
N HIS A 193 -1.31 -20.50 12.49
CA HIS A 193 -2.58 -21.22 12.54
C HIS A 193 -3.79 -20.40 13.02
N ALA A 194 -3.64 -19.14 13.40
CA ALA A 194 -4.79 -18.28 13.65
C ALA A 194 -5.40 -17.80 12.33
N GLU A 195 -6.72 -17.95 12.19
CA GLU A 195 -7.44 -17.54 10.99
C GLU A 195 -7.49 -16.01 10.84
N PHE A 196 -7.63 -15.31 11.98
CA PHE A 196 -7.77 -13.85 12.01
C PHE A 196 -6.72 -13.19 12.88
N PRO A 197 -6.32 -11.95 12.54
CA PRO A 197 -5.50 -11.15 13.42
C PRO A 197 -6.24 -10.77 14.71
N MET A 198 -5.45 -10.50 15.73
CA MET A 198 -5.86 -9.91 16.99
C MET A 198 -5.29 -8.50 17.10
N HIS A 199 -5.98 -7.61 17.80
CA HIS A 199 -5.54 -6.25 18.03
C HIS A 199 -5.76 -5.82 19.49
N ALA A 200 -4.92 -4.93 19.96
CA ALA A 200 -4.96 -4.40 21.32
C ALA A 200 -5.91 -3.20 21.51
N GLY A 201 -6.99 -3.13 20.73
CA GLY A 201 -8.02 -2.10 20.84
C GLY A 201 -7.46 -0.69 20.69
N ARG A 202 -7.63 0.17 21.70
CA ARG A 202 -7.18 1.58 21.66
C ARG A 202 -5.68 1.74 21.49
N PHE A 203 -4.89 0.76 21.92
CA PHE A 203 -3.44 0.78 21.82
C PHE A 203 -2.94 0.77 20.37
N THR A 204 -3.72 0.28 19.42
CA THR A 204 -3.38 0.32 17.99
C THR A 204 -3.26 1.75 17.44
N GLY A 205 -4.00 2.70 18.00
CA GLY A 205 -3.90 4.12 17.65
C GLY A 205 -2.84 4.83 18.48
N GLU A 206 -3.09 4.89 19.81
CA GLU A 206 -2.18 5.47 20.79
C GLU A 206 -1.71 4.36 21.75
N PRO A 207 -0.41 4.12 21.91
CA PRO A 207 0.71 4.86 21.31
C PRO A 207 1.18 4.32 19.95
N ALA A 208 0.64 3.21 19.44
CA ALA A 208 1.26 2.49 18.32
C ALA A 208 1.32 3.32 17.02
N TYR A 209 0.22 3.45 16.30
CA TYR A 209 0.20 4.12 14.99
C TYR A 209 0.75 5.56 15.05
N PHE A 210 0.20 6.39 15.94
CA PHE A 210 0.56 7.81 15.97
C PHE A 210 2.02 8.04 16.38
N ARG A 211 2.52 7.29 17.37
CA ARG A 211 3.92 7.38 17.76
C ARG A 211 4.85 7.11 16.57
N HIS A 212 4.62 6.03 15.84
CA HIS A 212 5.51 5.60 14.77
C HIS A 212 5.44 6.51 13.54
N VAL A 213 4.24 6.78 13.05
CA VAL A 213 4.04 7.66 11.88
C VAL A 213 4.58 9.06 12.14
N ILE A 214 4.29 9.64 13.32
CA ILE A 214 4.73 10.99 13.66
C ILE A 214 6.25 11.02 13.85
N SER A 215 6.83 10.03 14.54
CA SER A 215 8.29 9.99 14.76
C SER A 215 9.06 9.84 13.46
N ALA A 216 8.68 8.89 12.60
CA ALA A 216 9.33 8.69 11.31
C ALA A 216 9.19 9.93 10.40
N SER A 217 8.00 10.53 10.34
CA SER A 217 7.77 11.75 9.54
C SER A 217 8.59 12.94 10.05
N LYS A 218 8.63 13.16 11.36
CA LYS A 218 9.43 14.24 11.96
C LYS A 218 10.92 14.03 11.75
N GLU A 219 11.42 12.80 11.92
CA GLU A 219 12.83 12.50 11.70
C GLU A 219 13.21 12.70 10.23
N MET A 220 12.34 12.28 9.30
CA MET A 220 12.56 12.49 7.88
C MET A 220 12.61 13.98 7.52
N MET A 221 11.63 14.76 7.97
CA MET A 221 11.62 16.21 7.73
C MET A 221 12.83 16.91 8.37
N LYS A 222 13.22 16.52 9.59
CA LYS A 222 14.41 17.05 10.27
C LYS A 222 15.69 16.75 9.50
N LYS A 223 15.87 15.49 9.05
CA LYS A 223 17.01 15.04 8.25
C LYS A 223 17.16 15.84 6.95
N ALA A 224 16.02 16.08 6.27
CA ALA A 224 15.97 16.86 5.05
C ALA A 224 15.97 18.39 5.27
N LYS A 225 15.87 18.87 6.51
CA LYS A 225 15.70 20.29 6.88
C LYS A 225 14.48 20.92 6.21
N MET A 226 13.38 20.16 6.15
CA MET A 226 12.12 20.56 5.53
C MET A 226 11.00 20.67 6.56
N LYS A 227 9.98 21.47 6.24
CA LYS A 227 8.76 21.67 7.00
C LYS A 227 7.55 21.17 6.20
N PRO A 228 6.36 20.99 6.82
CA PRO A 228 5.15 20.55 6.10
C PRO A 228 4.77 21.45 4.92
N GLU A 229 5.10 22.74 4.99
CA GLU A 229 4.82 23.71 3.92
C GLU A 229 5.61 23.42 2.65
N ASP A 230 6.80 22.82 2.76
CA ASP A 230 7.72 22.53 1.67
C ASP A 230 7.28 21.34 0.79
N PHE A 231 6.25 20.61 1.21
CA PHE A 231 5.69 19.49 0.49
C PHE A 231 4.39 19.88 -0.21
N ASP A 232 4.16 19.35 -1.40
CA ASP A 232 2.91 19.50 -2.15
C ASP A 232 1.91 18.41 -1.75
N TYR A 233 2.40 17.21 -1.44
CA TYR A 233 1.59 16.07 -1.01
C TYR A 233 2.21 15.37 0.20
N ALA A 234 1.34 14.74 1.00
CA ALA A 234 1.76 13.79 2.03
C ALA A 234 0.86 12.55 2.00
N VAL A 235 1.47 11.37 2.09
CA VAL A 235 0.79 10.08 2.13
C VAL A 235 1.17 9.39 3.44
N PHE A 236 0.18 9.06 4.25
CA PHE A 236 0.37 8.29 5.47
C PHE A 236 -0.31 6.94 5.34
N HIS A 237 0.19 5.93 6.05
CA HIS A 237 -0.55 4.68 6.19
C HIS A 237 -1.96 4.92 6.68
N GLN A 238 -2.94 4.21 6.12
CA GLN A 238 -4.36 4.49 6.28
C GLN A 238 -5.14 3.24 6.74
N PRO A 239 -5.04 2.87 8.05
CA PRO A 239 -5.80 1.74 8.61
C PRO A 239 -7.31 2.00 8.62
N ASN A 240 -7.70 3.25 8.56
CA ASN A 240 -9.03 3.80 8.36
C ASN A 240 -8.93 5.23 7.82
N GLY A 241 -10.06 5.87 7.49
CA GLY A 241 -10.06 7.22 6.93
C GLY A 241 -9.78 8.36 7.94
N LYS A 242 -9.67 8.06 9.25
CA LYS A 242 -9.49 9.08 10.31
C LYS A 242 -8.03 9.22 10.76
N PHE A 243 -7.30 8.12 10.84
CA PHE A 243 -5.93 8.11 11.38
C PHE A 243 -4.97 8.97 10.54
N PRO A 244 -4.90 8.85 9.20
CA PRO A 244 -4.01 9.69 8.40
C PRO A 244 -4.39 11.18 8.49
N VAL A 245 -5.68 11.52 8.57
CA VAL A 245 -6.13 12.91 8.74
C VAL A 245 -5.68 13.48 10.10
N ARG A 246 -5.79 12.68 11.17
CA ARG A 246 -5.30 13.10 12.49
C ARG A 246 -3.77 13.22 12.53
N ALA A 247 -3.04 12.27 11.91
CA ALA A 247 -1.58 12.31 11.79
C ALA A 247 -1.12 13.58 11.03
N ALA A 248 -1.75 13.87 9.90
CA ALA A 248 -1.51 15.07 9.11
C ALA A 248 -1.69 16.34 9.97
N LYS A 249 -2.80 16.45 10.68
CA LYS A 249 -3.07 17.59 11.57
C LYS A 249 -1.99 17.76 12.66
N ILE A 250 -1.55 16.66 13.30
CA ILE A 250 -0.48 16.71 14.32
C ILE A 250 0.85 17.13 13.72
N LEU A 251 1.13 16.75 12.48
CA LEU A 251 2.35 17.09 11.77
C LEU A 251 2.31 18.48 11.13
N GLY A 252 1.15 19.15 11.06
CA GLY A 252 0.98 20.46 10.47
C GLY A 252 0.63 20.45 8.96
N PHE A 253 0.24 19.29 8.40
CA PHE A 253 -0.22 19.22 7.03
C PHE A 253 -1.72 19.56 6.92
N PRO A 254 -2.13 20.49 6.03
CA PRO A 254 -3.53 20.72 5.71
C PRO A 254 -4.12 19.54 4.94
N TYR A 255 -5.46 19.39 4.97
CA TYR A 255 -6.17 18.25 4.38
C TYR A 255 -5.92 18.10 2.88
N GLU A 256 -5.83 19.21 2.17
CA GLU A 256 -5.64 19.28 0.71
C GLU A 256 -4.35 18.57 0.26
N LYS A 257 -3.32 18.54 1.11
CA LYS A 257 -2.05 17.86 0.81
C LYS A 257 -2.12 16.33 0.96
N ILE A 258 -3.12 15.83 1.68
CA ILE A 258 -3.29 14.38 1.89
C ILE A 258 -4.46 13.78 1.12
N GLU A 259 -5.40 14.58 0.65
CA GLU A 259 -6.66 14.14 0.06
C GLU A 259 -6.45 13.22 -1.14
N GLN A 260 -5.52 13.56 -2.03
CA GLN A 260 -5.22 12.78 -3.23
C GLN A 260 -4.74 11.37 -2.92
N GLY A 261 -3.95 11.19 -1.85
CA GLY A 261 -3.44 9.89 -1.41
C GLY A 261 -4.38 9.12 -0.47
N LEU A 262 -5.52 9.72 -0.07
CA LEU A 262 -6.44 9.13 0.90
C LEU A 262 -7.44 8.18 0.23
N MET A 263 -7.06 6.91 0.08
CA MET A 263 -7.81 5.90 -0.66
C MET A 263 -8.76 5.07 0.21
N THR A 264 -8.43 4.86 1.49
CA THR A 264 -9.18 4.00 2.41
C THR A 264 -10.67 4.30 2.50
N PRO A 265 -11.19 5.55 2.42
CA PRO A 265 -12.62 5.81 2.39
C PRO A 265 -13.38 5.14 1.25
N LYS A 266 -12.70 4.81 0.14
CA LYS A 266 -13.27 4.28 -1.11
C LYS A 266 -13.00 2.79 -1.34
N ILE A 267 -11.88 2.28 -0.80
CA ILE A 267 -11.43 0.91 -1.09
C ILE A 267 -11.13 0.07 0.17
N GLY A 268 -11.22 0.67 1.36
CA GLY A 268 -10.76 0.05 2.59
C GLY A 268 -9.24 0.13 2.75
N ASN A 269 -8.74 -0.46 3.84
CA ASN A 269 -7.30 -0.56 4.12
C ASN A 269 -6.71 -1.74 3.34
N THR A 270 -5.80 -1.49 2.43
CA THR A 270 -5.06 -2.49 1.65
C THR A 270 -3.74 -2.89 2.32
N TYR A 271 -3.62 -2.69 3.61
CA TYR A 271 -2.50 -3.10 4.48
C TYR A 271 -1.12 -2.73 3.90
N SER A 272 -0.29 -3.70 3.48
CA SER A 272 1.04 -3.40 2.96
C SER A 272 1.01 -2.57 1.68
N GLY A 273 -0.09 -2.62 0.93
CA GLY A 273 -0.36 -1.76 -0.22
C GLY A 273 -0.81 -0.34 0.14
N ALA A 274 -1.29 -0.07 1.36
CA ALA A 274 -2.05 1.16 1.65
C ALA A 274 -1.29 2.46 1.37
N SER A 275 -0.04 2.59 1.83
CA SER A 275 0.80 3.76 1.55
C SER A 275 1.23 3.82 0.08
N MET A 276 1.50 2.66 -0.52
CA MET A 276 1.95 2.54 -1.90
C MET A 276 0.83 2.88 -2.88
N VAL A 277 -0.39 2.41 -2.63
CA VAL A 277 -1.60 2.78 -3.41
C VAL A 277 -1.86 4.28 -3.31
N GLY A 278 -1.70 4.86 -2.11
CA GLY A 278 -1.78 6.30 -1.92
C GLY A 278 -0.73 7.08 -2.70
N LEU A 279 0.53 6.59 -2.73
CA LEU A 279 1.60 7.19 -3.53
C LEU A 279 1.31 7.08 -5.03
N ALA A 280 0.84 5.93 -5.51
CA ALA A 280 0.46 5.76 -6.91
C ALA A 280 -0.61 6.78 -7.34
N SER A 281 -1.64 6.99 -6.50
CA SER A 281 -2.67 8.01 -6.74
C SER A 281 -2.10 9.43 -6.79
N VAL A 282 -1.10 9.75 -5.98
CA VAL A 282 -0.42 11.07 -6.01
C VAL A 282 0.41 11.21 -7.30
N LEU A 283 1.13 10.17 -7.72
CA LEU A 283 1.92 10.20 -8.95
C LEU A 283 1.06 10.37 -10.22
N ASP A 284 -0.20 9.95 -10.18
CA ASP A 284 -1.15 10.19 -11.28
C ASP A 284 -1.39 11.68 -11.55
N VAL A 285 -1.20 12.55 -10.57
CA VAL A 285 -1.51 14.00 -10.67
C VAL A 285 -0.31 14.90 -10.41
N ALA A 286 0.72 14.43 -9.73
CA ALA A 286 1.89 15.22 -9.35
C ALA A 286 2.55 15.90 -10.56
N LYS A 287 3.04 17.11 -10.38
CA LYS A 287 3.74 17.90 -11.40
C LYS A 287 5.23 17.86 -11.13
N SER A 288 6.01 18.11 -12.18
CA SER A 288 7.47 18.24 -12.06
C SER A 288 7.86 19.28 -11.00
N GLY A 289 8.81 18.89 -10.14
CA GLY A 289 9.27 19.70 -9.02
C GLY A 289 8.48 19.52 -7.73
N GLU A 290 7.26 18.97 -7.80
CA GLU A 290 6.45 18.75 -6.60
C GLU A 290 7.04 17.67 -5.69
N LYS A 291 6.95 17.92 -4.38
CA LYS A 291 7.56 17.10 -3.33
C LYS A 291 6.50 16.34 -2.56
N ILE A 292 6.79 15.07 -2.31
CA ILE A 292 5.87 14.12 -1.70
C ILE A 292 6.54 13.53 -0.46
N LEU A 293 5.89 13.65 0.71
CA LEU A 293 6.24 12.88 1.91
C LEU A 293 5.41 11.60 1.91
N VAL A 294 6.04 10.45 2.07
CA VAL A 294 5.35 9.17 2.26
C VAL A 294 5.79 8.57 3.58
N THR A 295 4.84 8.22 4.45
CA THR A 295 5.16 7.52 5.70
C THR A 295 4.22 6.34 5.89
N SER A 296 4.78 5.13 5.84
CA SER A 296 4.08 3.89 6.11
C SER A 296 3.98 3.62 7.61
N TYR A 297 3.21 2.60 7.95
CA TYR A 297 3.19 2.02 9.28
C TYR A 297 2.86 0.53 9.16
N GLY A 298 3.60 -0.29 9.87
CA GLY A 298 3.33 -1.70 10.08
C GLY A 298 3.26 -2.00 11.56
N SER A 299 2.21 -2.70 11.97
CA SER A 299 2.03 -3.14 13.35
C SER A 299 3.17 -4.06 13.80
N GLY A 300 3.45 -4.05 15.10
CA GLY A 300 4.51 -4.84 15.67
C GLY A 300 5.70 -4.09 16.30
N ALA A 301 6.21 -2.91 15.94
CA ALA A 301 5.74 -1.96 14.96
C ALA A 301 6.90 -1.19 14.31
N GLY A 302 6.65 -0.62 13.17
CA GLY A 302 7.62 0.22 12.45
C GLY A 302 6.95 1.14 11.43
N SER A 303 7.67 2.19 11.05
CA SER A 303 7.31 3.11 9.97
C SER A 303 8.53 3.38 9.11
N ASP A 304 8.35 3.39 7.79
CA ASP A 304 9.34 3.91 6.86
C ASP A 304 8.83 5.25 6.34
N SER A 305 9.73 6.23 6.23
CA SER A 305 9.41 7.53 5.66
C SER A 305 10.32 7.84 4.49
N PHE A 306 9.76 8.46 3.45
CA PHE A 306 10.45 8.81 2.22
C PHE A 306 10.13 10.25 1.83
N ILE A 307 11.10 10.89 1.19
CA ILE A 307 10.88 12.12 0.44
C ILE A 307 11.11 11.82 -1.04
N LEU A 308 10.11 12.13 -1.87
CA LEU A 308 10.23 12.03 -3.32
C LEU A 308 10.04 13.41 -3.94
N THR A 309 10.73 13.64 -5.06
CA THR A 309 10.52 14.82 -5.91
C THR A 309 10.16 14.35 -7.32
N ALA A 310 8.99 14.75 -7.81
CA ALA A 310 8.57 14.45 -9.17
C ALA A 310 9.49 15.13 -10.18
N THR A 311 9.90 14.42 -11.23
CA THR A 311 10.79 14.94 -12.27
C THR A 311 10.01 15.39 -13.51
N GLU A 312 10.70 15.98 -14.50
CA GLU A 312 10.09 16.33 -15.79
C GLU A 312 9.57 15.09 -16.55
N ASN A 313 10.14 13.90 -16.30
CA ASN A 313 9.74 12.67 -16.99
C ASN A 313 8.30 12.23 -16.61
N ILE A 314 7.78 12.65 -15.46
CA ILE A 314 6.41 12.33 -15.04
C ILE A 314 5.35 12.86 -16.03
N LYS A 315 5.67 13.88 -16.82
CA LYS A 315 4.78 14.40 -17.86
C LYS A 315 4.57 13.41 -19.01
N LYS A 316 5.53 12.50 -19.22
CA LYS A 316 5.56 11.55 -20.33
C LYS A 316 5.15 10.14 -19.92
N LYS A 317 5.30 9.80 -18.64
CA LYS A 317 5.14 8.43 -18.11
C LYS A 317 4.12 8.43 -16.95
N ARG A 318 2.87 8.19 -17.28
CA ARG A 318 1.77 8.03 -16.31
C ARG A 318 0.92 6.82 -16.65
N ALA A 319 0.19 6.31 -15.67
CA ALA A 319 -0.84 5.33 -15.92
C ALA A 319 -1.85 5.85 -16.96
N LYS A 320 -2.21 5.02 -17.94
CA LYS A 320 -3.23 5.38 -18.96
C LYS A 320 -4.57 5.70 -18.33
N ILE A 321 -4.91 4.97 -17.28
CA ILE A 321 -6.11 5.19 -16.49
C ILE A 321 -5.66 5.54 -15.08
N PRO A 322 -5.86 6.79 -14.61
CA PRO A 322 -5.55 7.17 -13.24
C PRO A 322 -6.30 6.30 -12.24
N LEU A 323 -5.67 5.99 -11.12
CA LEU A 323 -6.21 5.08 -10.10
C LEU A 323 -7.61 5.49 -9.62
N LEU A 324 -7.83 6.80 -9.38
CA LEU A 324 -9.14 7.29 -8.95
C LEU A 324 -10.24 7.01 -9.97
N LYS A 325 -9.90 6.98 -11.27
CA LYS A 325 -10.84 6.59 -12.33
C LYS A 325 -11.02 5.07 -12.39
N ALA A 326 -9.92 4.32 -12.27
CA ALA A 326 -9.97 2.85 -12.31
C ALA A 326 -10.87 2.26 -11.20
N ILE A 327 -10.84 2.82 -9.99
CA ILE A 327 -11.68 2.35 -8.88
C ILE A 327 -13.17 2.74 -8.96
N GLU A 328 -13.57 3.57 -9.94
CA GLU A 328 -14.98 3.86 -10.24
C GLU A 328 -15.66 2.68 -10.94
N GLU A 329 -14.89 1.87 -11.67
CA GLU A 329 -15.35 0.61 -12.24
C GLU A 329 -15.51 -0.45 -11.15
N LYS A 330 -16.68 -0.50 -10.53
CA LYS A 330 -16.95 -1.36 -9.39
C LYS A 330 -18.28 -2.09 -9.48
N GLU A 331 -18.33 -3.26 -8.86
CA GLU A 331 -19.50 -4.11 -8.72
C GLU A 331 -19.78 -4.33 -7.23
N TYR A 332 -21.00 -4.03 -6.80
CA TYR A 332 -21.38 -4.24 -5.42
C TYR A 332 -21.86 -5.67 -5.20
N VAL A 333 -21.40 -6.27 -4.10
CA VAL A 333 -21.83 -7.58 -3.62
C VAL A 333 -22.64 -7.43 -2.32
N ASP A 334 -23.51 -8.38 -2.05
CA ASP A 334 -24.17 -8.51 -0.77
C ASP A 334 -23.28 -9.26 0.26
N TYR A 335 -23.73 -9.36 1.50
CA TYR A 335 -22.98 -10.03 2.54
C TYR A 335 -22.86 -11.55 2.33
N ALA A 336 -23.83 -12.20 1.71
CA ALA A 336 -23.77 -13.64 1.44
C ALA A 336 -22.69 -13.94 0.39
N GLU A 337 -22.66 -13.18 -0.69
CA GLU A 337 -21.59 -13.28 -1.70
C GLU A 337 -20.22 -12.95 -1.09
N TYR A 338 -20.12 -11.90 -0.27
CA TYR A 338 -18.90 -11.54 0.44
C TYR A 338 -18.33 -12.68 1.28
N ILE A 339 -19.15 -13.37 2.11
CA ILE A 339 -18.65 -14.45 2.95
C ILE A 339 -18.30 -15.71 2.14
N ILE A 340 -18.96 -15.95 1.02
CA ILE A 340 -18.61 -17.02 0.09
C ILE A 340 -17.23 -16.73 -0.52
N HIS A 341 -17.04 -15.55 -1.11
CA HIS A 341 -15.74 -15.12 -1.68
C HIS A 341 -14.61 -15.17 -0.65
N ARG A 342 -14.90 -14.91 0.62
CA ARG A 342 -13.94 -14.99 1.72
C ARG A 342 -13.74 -16.41 2.26
N LYS A 343 -14.37 -17.42 1.66
CA LYS A 343 -14.34 -18.83 2.11
C LYS A 343 -14.72 -18.98 3.58
N LYS A 344 -15.67 -18.15 4.05
CA LYS A 344 -16.18 -18.17 5.44
C LYS A 344 -17.42 -19.03 5.61
N MET A 345 -18.06 -19.40 4.53
CA MET A 345 -19.14 -20.36 4.52
C MET A 345 -18.56 -21.75 4.20
N LYS A 346 -18.82 -22.72 5.08
CA LYS A 346 -18.51 -24.13 4.80
C LYS A 346 -19.52 -24.64 3.76
N THR A 347 -18.98 -25.23 2.70
CA THR A 347 -19.78 -25.94 1.69
C THR A 347 -19.64 -27.46 1.94
N LEU A 348 -20.55 -28.24 1.39
CA LEU A 348 -20.49 -29.70 1.47
C LEU A 348 -19.46 -30.33 0.51
N HIS A 349 -18.72 -29.48 -0.21
CA HIS A 349 -17.67 -29.90 -1.15
C HIS A 349 -16.37 -29.16 -0.90
#